data_b6d4685b145b2ad27b3891d0b5a4409a
#
_entry.id   b6d4685b145b2ad27b3891d0b5a4409a
#
_cell.length_a   1.000
_cell.length_b   1.000
_cell.length_c   1.000
_cell.angle_alpha   90.00
_cell.angle_beta   90.00
_cell.angle_gamma   90.00
#
_symmetry.space_group_name_H-M   'P 1'
#
loop_
_entity.id
_entity.type
_entity.pdbx_description
1 polymer ?
#
loop_
_entity_poly.entity_id
_entity_poly.type
_entity_poly.pdbx_seq_one_letter_code
_entity_poly.pdbx_strand_id
1 'polypeptide(L)'
;ISIFMAMMAIAAQAQQKSFYDFTVKTIDGEDISLSTFKGKKVLVVNVASKCGFTPQYAKLEELYEKYGKDNFVIIGFPANNFLSQEPGSNEEIKEFCTLNYGVTFPMMAKISVKGKDIAPLYKWLTQKSENGVQDAKVGWNFHKFLIDENGKWVASYGSSTNPLSEEIVKWIEK
;
A
#
# COMPACT_ATOMS: atom_id res chain seq x y z
N ILE A 1 -15.53 56.83 18.94
CA ILE A 1 -16.10 55.57 18.39
C ILE A 1 -14.94 54.79 17.79
N SER A 2 -14.39 53.84 18.57
CA SER A 2 -13.26 52.97 18.15
C SER A 2 -13.86 51.70 17.56
N ILE A 3 -13.63 51.50 16.27
CA ILE A 3 -13.99 50.25 15.58
C ILE A 3 -12.86 49.27 15.75
N PHE A 4 -13.07 48.26 16.60
CA PHE A 4 -12.18 47.09 16.73
C PHE A 4 -12.43 46.19 15.51
N MET A 5 -11.50 46.19 14.57
CA MET A 5 -11.48 45.28 13.44
C MET A 5 -10.86 43.97 13.91
N ALA A 6 -11.70 42.97 14.22
CA ALA A 6 -11.25 41.61 14.54
C ALA A 6 -10.76 40.95 13.27
N MET A 7 -9.43 40.82 13.11
CA MET A 7 -8.82 39.97 12.10
C MET A 7 -9.05 38.49 12.52
N MET A 8 -9.99 37.85 11.88
CA MET A 8 -10.08 36.38 11.91
C MET A 8 -8.92 35.79 11.08
N ALA A 9 -7.91 35.33 11.77
CA ALA A 9 -6.88 34.47 11.14
C ALA A 9 -7.54 33.14 10.77
N ILE A 10 -7.87 32.97 9.51
CA ILE A 10 -8.23 31.66 8.94
C ILE A 10 -6.92 30.87 8.90
N ALA A 11 -6.68 30.03 9.90
CA ALA A 11 -5.63 29.02 9.82
C ALA A 11 -5.99 28.06 8.69
N ALA A 12 -5.31 28.19 7.56
CA ALA A 12 -5.37 27.20 6.50
C ALA A 12 -4.85 25.88 7.06
N GLN A 13 -5.75 25.01 7.51
CA GLN A 13 -5.39 23.65 7.86
C GLN A 13 -4.90 22.99 6.57
N ALA A 14 -3.61 22.64 6.53
CA ALA A 14 -3.06 21.87 5.42
C ALA A 14 -3.92 20.60 5.26
N GLN A 15 -4.53 20.45 4.09
CA GLN A 15 -5.40 19.31 3.82
C GLN A 15 -4.58 18.01 3.97
N GLN A 16 -5.04 17.11 4.85
CA GLN A 16 -4.40 15.82 5.08
C GLN A 16 -4.34 15.04 3.77
N LYS A 17 -3.15 14.57 3.40
CA LYS A 17 -2.98 13.73 2.21
C LYS A 17 -3.77 12.43 2.34
N SER A 18 -4.40 12.02 1.25
CA SER A 18 -5.02 10.71 1.10
C SER A 18 -4.14 9.78 0.28
N PHE A 19 -4.46 8.49 0.28
CA PHE A 19 -3.82 7.49 -0.58
C PHE A 19 -3.89 7.90 -2.08
N TYR A 20 -4.94 8.57 -2.49
CA TYR A 20 -5.16 8.96 -3.88
C TYR A 20 -4.29 10.13 -4.36
N ASP A 21 -3.58 10.80 -3.46
CA ASP A 21 -2.70 11.93 -3.80
C ASP A 21 -1.31 11.48 -4.26
N PHE A 22 -1.08 10.18 -4.31
CA PHE A 22 0.20 9.62 -4.73
C PHE A 22 0.17 9.11 -6.17
N THR A 23 1.30 9.29 -6.86
CA THR A 23 1.62 8.66 -8.13
C THR A 23 2.79 7.72 -7.93
N VAL A 24 2.70 6.52 -8.47
CA VAL A 24 3.74 5.49 -8.38
C VAL A 24 4.05 4.94 -9.78
N LYS A 25 5.10 4.16 -9.92
CA LYS A 25 5.39 3.46 -11.18
C LYS A 25 4.86 2.03 -11.11
N THR A 26 4.23 1.60 -12.20
CA THR A 26 3.91 0.18 -12.39
C THR A 26 5.19 -0.64 -12.53
N ILE A 27 5.11 -1.95 -12.44
CA ILE A 27 6.26 -2.83 -12.64
C ILE A 27 6.86 -2.71 -14.04
N ASP A 28 6.08 -2.23 -15.01
CA ASP A 28 6.51 -1.94 -16.39
C ASP A 28 7.09 -0.53 -16.56
N GLY A 29 7.19 0.25 -15.46
CA GLY A 29 7.82 1.57 -15.44
C GLY A 29 6.91 2.74 -15.80
N GLU A 30 5.61 2.51 -16.03
CA GLU A 30 4.63 3.55 -16.35
C GLU A 30 4.15 4.26 -15.07
N ASP A 31 3.92 5.56 -15.14
CA ASP A 31 3.34 6.31 -14.03
C ASP A 31 1.84 6.02 -13.91
N ILE A 32 1.41 5.69 -12.69
CA ILE A 32 -0.01 5.50 -12.36
C ILE A 32 -0.39 6.34 -11.13
N SER A 33 -1.43 7.14 -11.27
CA SER A 33 -2.05 7.82 -10.12
C SER A 33 -2.85 6.81 -9.31
N LEU A 34 -2.65 6.78 -7.99
CA LEU A 34 -3.43 5.90 -7.11
C LEU A 34 -4.91 6.34 -7.03
N SER A 35 -5.25 7.54 -7.52
CA SER A 35 -6.64 7.97 -7.70
C SER A 35 -7.42 7.09 -8.70
N THR A 36 -6.74 6.32 -9.55
CA THR A 36 -7.34 5.30 -10.42
C THR A 36 -8.14 4.26 -9.62
N PHE A 37 -7.78 4.05 -8.35
CA PHE A 37 -8.43 3.09 -7.46
C PHE A 37 -9.52 3.69 -6.57
N LYS A 38 -9.95 4.94 -6.81
CA LYS A 38 -11.05 5.56 -6.06
C LYS A 38 -12.30 4.69 -6.06
N GLY A 39 -12.94 4.60 -4.89
CA GLY A 39 -14.14 3.77 -4.70
C GLY A 39 -13.84 2.30 -4.43
N LYS A 40 -12.56 1.90 -4.43
CA LYS A 40 -12.15 0.54 -4.07
C LYS A 40 -11.47 0.52 -2.71
N LYS A 41 -11.70 -0.54 -1.95
CA LYS A 41 -10.85 -0.92 -0.82
C LYS A 41 -9.53 -1.42 -1.34
N VAL A 42 -8.43 -0.96 -0.75
CA VAL A 42 -7.08 -1.30 -1.24
C VAL A 42 -6.30 -2.03 -0.15
N LEU A 43 -5.75 -3.19 -0.49
CA LEU A 43 -4.73 -3.87 0.30
C LEU A 43 -3.37 -3.57 -0.32
N VAL A 44 -2.55 -2.80 0.39
CA VAL A 44 -1.16 -2.51 0.01
C VAL A 44 -0.25 -3.50 0.72
N VAL A 45 0.64 -4.16 -0.02
CA VAL A 45 1.57 -5.14 0.52
C VAL A 45 2.96 -4.99 -0.08
N ASN A 46 4.00 -4.97 0.76
CA ASN A 46 5.38 -5.04 0.28
C ASN A 46 5.82 -6.49 0.15
N VAL A 47 6.40 -6.84 -0.98
CA VAL A 47 6.65 -8.22 -1.38
C VAL A 47 8.12 -8.48 -1.68
N ALA A 48 8.50 -9.76 -1.68
CA ALA A 48 9.83 -10.20 -2.05
C ALA A 48 9.80 -11.64 -2.61
N SER A 49 10.73 -11.94 -3.53
CA SER A 49 10.82 -13.23 -4.22
C SER A 49 11.60 -14.29 -3.44
N LYS A 50 12.44 -13.90 -2.47
CA LYS A 50 13.36 -14.79 -1.73
C LYS A 50 13.13 -14.74 -0.21
N CYS A 51 11.87 -14.76 0.22
CA CYS A 51 11.46 -14.66 1.62
C CYS A 51 10.73 -15.94 2.05
N GLY A 52 10.84 -16.31 3.33
CA GLY A 52 10.01 -17.39 3.88
C GLY A 52 8.51 -17.16 3.76
N PHE A 53 8.07 -15.90 3.64
CA PHE A 53 6.67 -15.54 3.41
C PHE A 53 6.29 -15.44 1.93
N THR A 54 7.19 -15.64 0.97
CA THR A 54 6.90 -15.59 -0.48
C THR A 54 5.71 -16.48 -0.89
N PRO A 55 5.45 -17.66 -0.28
CA PRO A 55 4.23 -18.43 -0.57
C PRO A 55 2.92 -17.69 -0.30
N GLN A 56 2.92 -16.57 0.43
CA GLN A 56 1.73 -15.73 0.59
C GLN A 56 1.23 -15.12 -0.73
N TYR A 57 2.03 -15.07 -1.79
CA TYR A 57 1.56 -14.69 -3.12
C TYR A 57 0.36 -15.53 -3.57
N ALA A 58 0.37 -16.84 -3.31
CA ALA A 58 -0.75 -17.72 -3.63
C ALA A 58 -2.05 -17.31 -2.91
N LYS A 59 -1.95 -16.92 -1.63
CA LYS A 59 -3.09 -16.46 -0.84
C LYS A 59 -3.58 -15.05 -1.22
N LEU A 60 -2.65 -14.19 -1.62
CA LEU A 60 -3.00 -12.87 -2.16
C LEU A 60 -3.73 -13.00 -3.49
N GLU A 61 -3.27 -13.88 -4.38
CA GLU A 61 -3.95 -14.12 -5.65
C GLU A 61 -5.34 -14.76 -5.45
N GLU A 62 -5.46 -15.75 -4.57
CA GLU A 62 -6.76 -16.34 -4.18
C GLU A 62 -7.74 -15.26 -3.68
N LEU A 63 -7.27 -14.35 -2.83
CA LEU A 63 -8.06 -13.22 -2.34
C LEU A 63 -8.47 -12.28 -3.48
N TYR A 64 -7.54 -11.99 -4.38
CA TYR A 64 -7.79 -11.11 -5.52
C TYR A 64 -8.74 -11.73 -6.55
N GLU A 65 -8.59 -13.00 -6.87
CA GLU A 65 -9.51 -13.73 -7.75
C GLU A 65 -10.95 -13.70 -7.23
N LYS A 66 -11.10 -13.82 -5.90
CA LYS A 66 -12.41 -13.84 -5.25
C LYS A 66 -13.07 -12.47 -5.16
N TYR A 67 -12.31 -11.42 -4.82
CA TYR A 67 -12.85 -10.10 -4.48
C TYR A 67 -12.43 -8.96 -5.41
N GLY A 68 -11.39 -9.14 -6.22
CA GLY A 68 -10.77 -8.07 -7.03
C GLY A 68 -11.61 -7.58 -8.21
N LYS A 69 -12.72 -8.24 -8.52
CA LYS A 69 -13.58 -7.87 -9.67
C LYS A 69 -14.46 -6.65 -9.41
N ASP A 70 -14.77 -6.38 -8.15
CA ASP A 70 -15.72 -5.34 -7.75
C ASP A 70 -15.02 -4.14 -7.06
N ASN A 71 -15.19 -4.02 -5.76
CA ASN A 71 -14.79 -2.86 -4.96
C ASN A 71 -13.49 -3.08 -4.17
N PHE A 72 -12.64 -3.99 -4.62
CA PHE A 72 -11.39 -4.34 -3.94
C PHE A 72 -10.23 -4.46 -4.92
N VAL A 73 -9.04 -4.09 -4.47
CA VAL A 73 -7.79 -4.28 -5.22
C VAL A 73 -6.63 -4.58 -4.28
N ILE A 74 -5.70 -5.40 -4.73
CA ILE A 74 -4.39 -5.61 -4.09
C ILE A 74 -3.35 -4.85 -4.91
N ILE A 75 -2.44 -4.15 -4.24
CA ILE A 75 -1.31 -3.47 -4.87
C ILE A 75 -0.02 -3.96 -4.23
N GLY A 76 0.80 -4.67 -4.98
CA GLY A 76 2.08 -5.21 -4.53
C GLY A 76 3.25 -4.28 -4.83
N PHE A 77 4.08 -3.99 -3.84
CA PHE A 77 5.31 -3.22 -3.96
C PHE A 77 6.53 -4.09 -3.64
N PRO A 78 7.31 -4.50 -4.63
CA PRO A 78 8.59 -5.17 -4.37
C PRO A 78 9.53 -4.27 -3.56
N ALA A 79 10.19 -4.83 -2.55
CA ALA A 79 11.09 -4.08 -1.69
C ALA A 79 12.31 -4.92 -1.27
N ASN A 80 13.51 -4.37 -1.45
CA ASN A 80 14.77 -5.05 -1.12
C ASN A 80 15.34 -4.67 0.26
N ASN A 81 14.52 -4.05 1.12
CA ASN A 81 14.96 -3.53 2.42
C ASN A 81 15.25 -4.61 3.47
N PHE A 82 14.77 -5.85 3.27
CA PHE A 82 14.87 -6.91 4.26
C PHE A 82 15.80 -8.02 3.76
N LEU A 83 17.05 -7.99 4.24
CA LEU A 83 18.13 -8.95 3.93
C LEU A 83 18.32 -9.20 2.43
N SER A 84 18.11 -8.17 1.60
CA SER A 84 18.23 -8.26 0.14
C SER A 84 17.43 -9.42 -0.47
N GLN A 85 16.21 -9.66 0.04
CA GLN A 85 15.34 -10.75 -0.42
C GLN A 85 14.56 -10.43 -1.70
N GLU A 86 14.75 -9.22 -2.28
CA GLU A 86 14.20 -8.83 -3.58
C GLU A 86 15.28 -8.22 -4.49
N PRO A 87 16.33 -9.00 -4.85
CA PRO A 87 17.48 -8.46 -5.59
C PRO A 87 17.21 -8.23 -7.09
N GLY A 88 16.19 -8.89 -7.66
CA GLY A 88 15.90 -8.88 -9.09
C GLY A 88 15.50 -7.51 -9.65
N SER A 89 15.56 -7.37 -10.97
CA SER A 89 14.98 -6.23 -11.70
C SER A 89 13.44 -6.30 -11.66
N ASN A 90 12.76 -5.24 -12.07
CA ASN A 90 11.31 -5.25 -12.18
C ASN A 90 10.81 -6.34 -13.15
N GLU A 91 11.52 -6.54 -14.26
CA GLU A 91 11.22 -7.57 -15.25
C GLU A 91 11.33 -8.98 -14.65
N GLU A 92 12.43 -9.25 -13.95
CA GLU A 92 12.66 -10.54 -13.29
C GLU A 92 11.62 -10.81 -12.20
N ILE A 93 11.23 -9.78 -11.43
CA ILE A 93 10.18 -9.89 -10.41
C ILE A 93 8.83 -10.19 -11.05
N LYS A 94 8.46 -9.49 -12.13
CA LYS A 94 7.23 -9.71 -12.88
C LYS A 94 7.16 -11.14 -13.40
N GLU A 95 8.23 -11.61 -14.03
CA GLU A 95 8.32 -12.99 -14.53
C GLU A 95 8.19 -14.01 -13.39
N PHE A 96 8.91 -13.80 -12.29
CA PHE A 96 8.82 -14.66 -11.10
C PHE A 96 7.39 -14.77 -10.57
N CYS A 97 6.70 -13.65 -10.38
CA CYS A 97 5.33 -13.61 -9.87
C CYS A 97 4.35 -14.31 -10.81
N THR A 98 4.49 -14.08 -12.12
CA THR A 98 3.60 -14.68 -13.14
C THR A 98 3.81 -16.19 -13.23
N LEU A 99 5.06 -16.66 -13.34
CA LEU A 99 5.37 -18.07 -13.56
C LEU A 99 5.16 -18.94 -12.31
N ASN A 100 5.46 -18.42 -11.12
CA ASN A 100 5.41 -19.23 -9.91
C ASN A 100 4.06 -19.14 -9.17
N TYR A 101 3.32 -18.03 -9.29
CA TYR A 101 2.11 -17.78 -8.51
C TYR A 101 0.92 -17.31 -9.33
N GLY A 102 1.08 -17.11 -10.64
CA GLY A 102 0.01 -16.63 -11.51
C GLY A 102 -0.55 -15.27 -11.09
N VAL A 103 0.27 -14.39 -10.50
CA VAL A 103 -0.17 -13.10 -9.97
C VAL A 103 -0.82 -12.25 -11.04
N THR A 104 -2.06 -11.83 -10.79
CA THR A 104 -2.84 -10.94 -11.69
C THR A 104 -3.18 -9.60 -11.06
N PHE A 105 -3.02 -9.43 -9.75
CA PHE A 105 -3.20 -8.13 -9.12
C PHE A 105 -2.09 -7.14 -9.51
N PRO A 106 -2.36 -5.81 -9.48
CA PRO A 106 -1.40 -4.77 -9.82
C PRO A 106 -0.09 -4.88 -9.05
N MET A 107 1.01 -5.04 -9.78
CA MET A 107 2.37 -4.97 -9.26
C MET A 107 3.02 -3.64 -9.65
N MET A 108 3.68 -2.99 -8.69
CA MET A 108 4.39 -1.74 -8.87
C MET A 108 5.90 -1.98 -9.00
N ALA A 109 6.62 -0.98 -9.46
CA ALA A 109 8.07 -1.00 -9.50
C ALA A 109 8.65 -1.12 -8.09
N LYS A 110 9.82 -1.72 -7.98
CA LYS A 110 10.54 -1.87 -6.71
C LYS A 110 10.83 -0.51 -6.07
N ILE A 111 10.53 -0.38 -4.78
CA ILE A 111 10.72 0.83 -3.99
C ILE A 111 11.39 0.53 -2.65
N SER A 112 11.81 1.56 -1.94
CA SER A 112 12.21 1.46 -0.54
C SER A 112 11.00 1.69 0.38
N VAL A 113 10.80 0.80 1.35
CA VAL A 113 9.67 0.86 2.30
C VAL A 113 10.07 1.31 3.70
N LYS A 114 11.36 1.57 3.93
CA LYS A 114 11.91 2.08 5.19
C LYS A 114 13.27 2.75 4.97
N GLY A 115 13.74 3.46 5.99
CA GLY A 115 15.08 4.07 5.99
C GLY A 115 15.09 5.47 5.37
N LYS A 116 16.28 5.96 5.01
CA LYS A 116 16.47 7.34 4.54
C LYS A 116 15.85 7.61 3.18
N ASP A 117 15.75 6.59 2.35
CA ASP A 117 15.24 6.60 0.99
C ASP A 117 13.80 6.08 0.87
N ILE A 118 13.09 6.02 2.00
CA ILE A 118 11.68 5.57 2.04
C ILE A 118 10.83 6.31 1.01
N ALA A 119 10.08 5.56 0.21
CA ALA A 119 9.18 6.13 -0.79
C ALA A 119 8.08 6.98 -0.12
N PRO A 120 7.63 8.09 -0.75
CA PRO A 120 6.63 8.99 -0.17
C PRO A 120 5.34 8.29 0.26
N LEU A 121 4.85 7.33 -0.51
CA LEU A 121 3.69 6.53 -0.14
C LEU A 121 3.92 5.75 1.16
N TYR A 122 5.08 5.09 1.30
CA TYR A 122 5.38 4.33 2.51
C TYR A 122 5.68 5.21 3.72
N LYS A 123 6.17 6.43 3.51
CA LYS A 123 6.24 7.44 4.57
C LYS A 123 4.83 7.76 5.09
N TRP A 124 3.88 7.99 4.18
CA TRP A 124 2.48 8.20 4.53
C TRP A 124 1.86 6.99 5.23
N LEU A 125 2.10 5.78 4.73
CA LEU A 125 1.58 4.54 5.34
C LEU A 125 2.08 4.30 6.76
N THR A 126 3.28 4.82 7.12
CA THR A 126 3.95 4.50 8.39
C THR A 126 3.96 5.64 9.40
N GLN A 127 3.62 6.87 9.02
CA GLN A 127 3.71 8.03 9.90
C GLN A 127 2.36 8.70 10.10
N LYS A 128 1.91 8.76 11.36
CA LYS A 128 0.67 9.46 11.75
C LYS A 128 0.67 10.93 11.34
N SER A 129 1.81 11.60 11.39
CA SER A 129 1.96 12.98 10.94
C SER A 129 1.62 13.18 9.46
N GLU A 130 1.74 12.13 8.65
CA GLU A 130 1.43 12.14 7.23
C GLU A 130 0.01 11.64 6.93
N ASN A 131 -0.43 10.54 7.57
CA ASN A 131 -1.72 9.91 7.30
C ASN A 131 -2.86 10.39 8.22
N GLY A 132 -2.56 11.07 9.32
CA GLY A 132 -3.53 11.59 10.27
C GLY A 132 -4.19 10.54 11.19
N VAL A 133 -3.84 9.26 11.06
CA VAL A 133 -4.51 8.17 11.78
C VAL A 133 -3.60 7.49 12.77
N GLN A 134 -2.51 6.87 12.30
CA GLN A 134 -1.66 6.04 13.17
C GLN A 134 -0.24 5.89 12.63
N ASP A 135 0.73 5.78 13.56
CA ASP A 135 2.07 5.30 13.25
C ASP A 135 2.05 3.78 13.06
N ALA A 136 2.82 3.31 12.08
CA ALA A 136 3.02 1.90 11.82
C ALA A 136 4.47 1.62 11.44
N LYS A 137 4.91 0.37 11.57
CA LYS A 137 6.26 -0.03 11.20
C LYS A 137 6.21 -1.23 10.28
N VAL A 138 6.78 -1.10 9.10
CA VAL A 138 7.02 -2.25 8.23
C VAL A 138 8.16 -3.07 8.83
N GLY A 139 7.82 -4.14 9.51
CA GLY A 139 8.78 -4.99 10.23
C GLY A 139 9.50 -5.99 9.32
N TRP A 140 8.86 -6.44 8.25
CA TRP A 140 9.39 -7.43 7.31
C TRP A 140 8.64 -7.40 5.98
N ASN A 141 9.02 -8.28 5.02
CA ASN A 141 8.27 -8.49 3.79
C ASN A 141 6.85 -9.01 4.06
N PHE A 142 5.92 -8.77 3.17
CA PHE A 142 4.50 -9.13 3.27
C PHE A 142 3.75 -8.47 4.44
N HIS A 143 4.20 -7.29 4.85
CA HIS A 143 3.42 -6.40 5.72
C HIS A 143 2.28 -5.78 4.90
N LYS A 144 1.10 -5.68 5.51
CA LYS A 144 -0.12 -5.27 4.82
C LYS A 144 -0.70 -4.01 5.43
N PHE A 145 -1.23 -3.12 4.57
CA PHE A 145 -2.02 -1.97 4.97
C PHE A 145 -3.38 -2.02 4.30
N LEU A 146 -4.42 -1.65 5.02
CA LEU A 146 -5.78 -1.53 4.49
C LEU A 146 -6.14 -0.06 4.33
N ILE A 147 -6.63 0.29 3.15
CA ILE A 147 -7.08 1.63 2.77
C ILE A 147 -8.53 1.53 2.34
N ASP A 148 -9.40 2.39 2.90
CA ASP A 148 -10.82 2.38 2.54
C ASP A 148 -11.09 2.99 1.15
N GLU A 149 -12.34 2.91 0.71
CA GLU A 149 -12.82 3.42 -0.57
C GLU A 149 -12.70 4.94 -0.72
N ASN A 150 -12.44 5.66 0.37
CA ASN A 150 -12.20 7.11 0.39
C ASN A 150 -10.71 7.46 0.43
N GLY A 151 -9.82 6.46 0.38
CA GLY A 151 -8.37 6.64 0.43
C GLY A 151 -7.81 6.87 1.83
N LYS A 152 -8.56 6.52 2.88
CA LYS A 152 -8.12 6.64 4.28
C LYS A 152 -7.42 5.38 4.75
N TRP A 153 -6.37 5.57 5.53
CA TRP A 153 -5.69 4.51 6.26
C TRP A 153 -6.63 3.88 7.29
N VAL A 154 -6.75 2.55 7.28
CA VAL A 154 -7.68 1.80 8.15
C VAL A 154 -6.95 0.92 9.16
N ALA A 155 -6.05 0.07 8.68
CA ALA A 155 -5.35 -0.90 9.52
C ALA A 155 -4.01 -1.32 8.92
N SER A 156 -3.18 -1.93 9.75
CA SER A 156 -1.88 -2.48 9.38
C SER A 156 -1.72 -3.85 10.03
N TYR A 157 -1.23 -4.82 9.25
CA TYR A 157 -1.01 -6.19 9.69
C TYR A 157 0.41 -6.65 9.36
N GLY A 158 1.03 -7.34 10.32
CA GLY A 158 2.37 -7.88 10.16
C GLY A 158 2.47 -9.00 9.11
N SER A 159 3.70 -9.37 8.81
CA SER A 159 4.04 -10.37 7.78
C SER A 159 3.40 -11.74 8.00
N SER A 160 3.24 -12.17 9.26
CA SER A 160 2.66 -13.46 9.61
C SER A 160 1.14 -13.54 9.44
N THR A 161 0.45 -12.38 9.29
CA THR A 161 -1.00 -12.37 9.09
C THR A 161 -1.34 -12.95 7.73
N ASN A 162 -2.14 -14.01 7.73
CA ASN A 162 -2.62 -14.65 6.50
C ASN A 162 -3.47 -13.65 5.70
N PRO A 163 -3.22 -13.46 4.40
CA PRO A 163 -4.08 -12.62 3.55
C PRO A 163 -5.57 -13.00 3.59
N LEU A 164 -5.87 -14.28 3.82
CA LEU A 164 -7.24 -14.81 3.96
C LEU A 164 -7.73 -14.84 5.42
N SER A 165 -7.10 -14.08 6.32
CA SER A 165 -7.56 -13.99 7.70
C SER A 165 -8.96 -13.38 7.79
N GLU A 166 -9.69 -13.77 8.83
CA GLU A 166 -11.07 -13.32 9.06
C GLU A 166 -11.19 -11.80 9.12
N GLU A 167 -10.20 -11.13 9.72
CA GLU A 167 -10.19 -9.67 9.85
C GLU A 167 -10.13 -8.97 8.48
N ILE A 168 -9.28 -9.47 7.57
CA ILE A 168 -9.12 -8.91 6.22
C ILE A 168 -10.37 -9.22 5.39
N VAL A 169 -10.82 -10.47 5.40
CA VAL A 169 -12.01 -10.89 4.63
C VAL A 169 -13.26 -10.14 5.07
N LYS A 170 -13.54 -10.07 6.37
CA LYS A 170 -14.70 -9.31 6.89
C LYS A 170 -14.63 -7.82 6.56
N TRP A 171 -13.42 -7.23 6.53
CA TRP A 171 -13.28 -5.85 6.13
C TRP A 171 -13.60 -5.63 4.65
N ILE A 172 -13.20 -6.56 3.77
CA ILE A 172 -13.54 -6.49 2.34
C ILE A 172 -15.06 -6.62 2.13
N GLU A 173 -15.70 -7.53 2.86
CA GLU A 173 -17.12 -7.87 2.68
C GLU A 173 -18.10 -6.84 3.28
N LYS A 174 -17.65 -5.92 4.14
CA LYS A 174 -18.46 -4.81 4.69
C LYS A 174 -18.73 -3.72 3.65
#